data_4c76501cc76d5dcade3fe51e0e59df35
#
_entry.id   4c76501cc76d5dcade3fe51e0e59df35
#
_cell.length_a   1.000
_cell.length_b   1.000
_cell.length_c   1.000
_cell.angle_alpha   90.00
_cell.angle_beta   90.00
_cell.angle_gamma   90.00
#
_symmetry.space_group_name_H-M   'P 1'
#
loop_
_entity.id
_entity.type
_entity.pdbx_description
1 polymer ?
#
loop_
_entity_poly.entity_id
_entity_poly.type
_entity_poly.pdbx_seq_one_letter_code
_entity_poly.pdbx_strand_id
1 'polypeptide(L)'
;MVSSGRKRRASGEAKARTVRSEYVLVAILAIALLVRMLFLLDLRDTPFYSSHYSDSRIYFELAERIVDGQGIGSAFFMSPLYPYFIATVWSITGDPLFWVRAIQILLGCCTALLLFYIGRDTFGRTAGYIAAALLALHAPSVYYDSFFLVESIHTFLIVAALYFLQRAMREDRLRDWLLSAVTLGLAIVSRSSIILFVPLFMIVVMFRLPSRLDALRNPLIWLAVIGITLIPTTVHNYTAEAVFLPITSSFGYNLYAGNNEQAIGLYSMPEAVDLYSDPNGHAFVERMTGTAMNAAEVSSWWRNRAVTWIMDNPGEFLLLYVKKLILFFHPGEIDQLGLSMDFFSEHYAGPVGLPKVATPLIFILSFAGMFMALKDVKVHWPLLLFLVAYIAVTALFFVNGRLRLPVTPLLFLYAAYAVSTMLQVVRSGKVRTLVRPAIAAAALALPVFLLQAPLDIRYELEYLKLGQIHFDAGDYAEAGLWFERSVDERETVDGRMNLANALAAQENMHEAVVEYRAALALDSTSALTWFNFGNLWMQVNNAPRAHACWTRAIEYNPDLAPAHRNLGILLMHAERYAEAEKHFERFLELERNPEQRRGIEMDLQRIRETR
;
A
#
# COMPACT_ATOMS: atom_id res chain seq x y z
N MET A 1 56.67 36.00 3.63
CA MET A 1 55.37 36.34 4.26
C MET A 1 54.16 36.27 3.33
N VAL A 2 54.27 36.34 1.99
CA VAL A 2 53.14 36.30 1.04
C VAL A 2 52.48 34.91 0.90
N SER A 3 53.21 33.78 1.13
CA SER A 3 52.67 32.44 0.97
C SER A 3 51.76 31.96 2.13
N SER A 4 51.96 32.50 3.35
CA SER A 4 51.18 32.15 4.53
C SER A 4 49.78 32.81 4.52
N GLY A 5 49.68 34.03 3.97
CA GLY A 5 48.41 34.76 3.82
C GLY A 5 47.46 34.12 2.80
N ARG A 6 47.98 33.58 1.68
CA ARG A 6 47.19 32.85 0.67
C ARG A 6 46.65 31.52 1.22
N LYS A 7 47.42 30.76 2.00
CA LYS A 7 46.97 29.50 2.62
C LYS A 7 45.88 29.76 3.67
N ARG A 8 45.99 30.81 4.50
CA ARG A 8 44.96 31.18 5.48
C ARG A 8 43.68 31.67 4.80
N ARG A 9 43.75 32.48 3.74
CA ARG A 9 42.59 32.91 2.95
C ARG A 9 41.89 31.70 2.28
N ALA A 10 42.63 30.81 1.62
CA ALA A 10 42.09 29.60 1.02
C ALA A 10 41.43 28.66 2.05
N SER A 11 42.00 28.52 3.26
CA SER A 11 41.41 27.74 4.35
C SER A 11 40.16 28.41 4.93
N GLY A 12 40.14 29.74 5.02
CA GLY A 12 38.97 30.52 5.45
C GLY A 12 37.83 30.46 4.45
N GLU A 13 38.13 30.59 3.16
CA GLU A 13 37.14 30.46 2.09
C GLU A 13 36.60 29.01 1.96
N ALA A 14 37.46 28.01 2.15
CA ALA A 14 37.03 26.59 2.20
C ALA A 14 36.10 26.33 3.41
N LYS A 15 36.45 26.87 4.59
CA LYS A 15 35.64 26.76 5.81
C LYS A 15 34.32 27.51 5.67
N ALA A 16 34.31 28.70 5.08
CA ALA A 16 33.10 29.46 4.78
C ALA A 16 32.21 28.77 3.76
N ARG A 17 32.77 28.14 2.70
CA ARG A 17 32.04 27.33 1.75
C ARG A 17 31.43 26.07 2.39
N THR A 18 32.12 25.42 3.31
CA THR A 18 31.61 24.23 4.03
C THR A 18 30.45 24.64 4.94
N VAL A 19 30.58 25.71 5.74
CA VAL A 19 29.53 26.23 6.62
C VAL A 19 28.30 26.63 5.79
N ARG A 20 28.50 27.38 4.69
CA ARG A 20 27.38 27.77 3.79
C ARG A 20 26.65 26.58 3.18
N SER A 21 27.36 25.48 2.94
CA SER A 21 26.77 24.25 2.37
C SER A 21 25.95 23.46 3.38
N GLU A 22 26.27 23.51 4.67
CA GLU A 22 25.51 22.86 5.73
C GLU A 22 24.15 23.56 5.95
N TYR A 23 24.13 24.89 5.89
CA TYR A 23 22.87 25.64 5.98
C TYR A 23 21.87 25.31 4.86
N VAL A 24 22.35 25.02 3.64
CA VAL A 24 21.46 24.62 2.54
C VAL A 24 20.76 23.30 2.85
N LEU A 25 21.49 22.30 3.37
CA LEU A 25 20.89 21.02 3.74
C LEU A 25 19.88 21.18 4.88
N VAL A 26 20.25 21.95 5.92
CA VAL A 26 19.36 22.23 7.05
C VAL A 26 18.07 22.92 6.56
N ALA A 27 18.18 23.87 5.64
CA ALA A 27 17.02 24.54 5.06
C ALA A 27 16.11 23.57 4.27
N ILE A 28 16.69 22.66 3.48
CA ILE A 28 15.93 21.64 2.75
C ILE A 28 15.17 20.72 3.73
N LEU A 29 15.84 20.28 4.80
CA LEU A 29 15.21 19.40 5.80
C LEU A 29 14.14 20.13 6.61
N ALA A 30 14.37 21.41 6.93
CA ALA A 30 13.37 22.24 7.60
C ALA A 30 12.12 22.45 6.71
N ILE A 31 12.30 22.66 5.41
CA ILE A 31 11.19 22.74 4.45
C ILE A 31 10.47 21.39 4.35
N ALA A 32 11.22 20.27 4.28
CA ALA A 32 10.65 18.94 4.25
C ALA A 32 9.75 18.65 5.46
N LEU A 33 10.22 19.02 6.65
CA LEU A 33 9.45 18.89 7.89
C LEU A 33 8.24 19.82 7.91
N LEU A 34 8.44 21.08 7.54
CA LEU A 34 7.37 22.10 7.54
C LEU A 34 6.21 21.68 6.63
N VAL A 35 6.49 21.30 5.38
CA VAL A 35 5.45 20.91 4.41
C VAL A 35 4.65 19.71 4.93
N ARG A 36 5.32 18.70 5.50
CA ARG A 36 4.68 17.51 6.06
C ARG A 36 3.85 17.82 7.30
N MET A 37 4.35 18.69 8.18
CA MET A 37 3.61 19.10 9.37
C MET A 37 2.37 19.93 9.02
N LEU A 38 2.47 20.82 8.03
CA LEU A 38 1.33 21.60 7.56
C LEU A 38 0.27 20.67 6.96
N PHE A 39 0.67 19.70 6.14
CA PHE A 39 -0.25 18.70 5.61
C PHE A 39 -0.88 17.83 6.71
N LEU A 40 -0.13 17.45 7.74
CA LEU A 40 -0.69 16.71 8.88
C LEU A 40 -1.72 17.54 9.66
N LEU A 41 -1.51 18.84 9.78
CA LEU A 41 -2.48 19.74 10.41
C LEU A 41 -3.75 19.85 9.57
N ASP A 42 -3.62 20.03 8.24
CA ASP A 42 -4.76 20.03 7.32
C ASP A 42 -5.54 18.70 7.39
N LEU A 43 -4.83 17.57 7.42
CA LEU A 43 -5.43 16.23 7.55
C LEU A 43 -6.21 16.07 8.85
N ARG A 44 -5.73 16.66 9.96
CA ARG A 44 -6.34 16.53 11.29
C ARG A 44 -7.78 17.05 11.34
N ASP A 45 -8.09 18.06 10.52
CA ASP A 45 -9.41 18.68 10.44
C ASP A 45 -10.34 17.96 9.46
N THR A 46 -9.93 16.79 8.94
CA THR A 46 -10.72 15.97 8.02
C THR A 46 -11.23 14.70 8.68
N PRO A 47 -12.33 14.09 8.18
CA PRO A 47 -12.80 12.79 8.64
C PRO A 47 -11.75 11.67 8.51
N PHE A 48 -10.78 11.83 7.61
CA PHE A 48 -9.75 10.84 7.32
C PHE A 48 -8.65 10.74 8.39
N TYR A 49 -8.60 11.67 9.35
CA TYR A 49 -7.61 11.62 10.42
C TYR A 49 -7.83 10.44 11.37
N SER A 50 -9.06 10.19 11.78
CA SER A 50 -9.43 9.13 12.73
C SER A 50 -9.94 7.86 12.06
N SER A 51 -10.34 7.93 10.79
CA SER A 51 -10.89 6.80 10.07
C SER A 51 -9.81 6.03 9.31
N HIS A 52 -9.91 4.72 9.33
CA HIS A 52 -8.96 3.82 8.68
C HIS A 52 -9.64 3.01 7.57
N TYR A 53 -8.99 2.89 6.41
CA TYR A 53 -9.55 2.23 5.23
C TYR A 53 -8.59 1.21 4.66
N SER A 54 -9.13 0.20 3.98
CA SER A 54 -8.36 -0.77 3.24
C SER A 54 -7.19 -1.31 4.09
N ASP A 55 -5.97 -1.28 3.60
CA ASP A 55 -4.79 -1.76 4.31
C ASP A 55 -4.57 -1.04 5.66
N SER A 56 -4.87 0.27 5.74
CA SER A 56 -4.66 1.03 6.99
C SER A 56 -5.57 0.54 8.11
N ARG A 57 -6.79 0.11 7.79
CA ARG A 57 -7.72 -0.52 8.75
C ARG A 57 -7.13 -1.83 9.27
N ILE A 58 -6.70 -2.71 8.36
CA ILE A 58 -6.12 -4.01 8.74
C ILE A 58 -4.89 -3.82 9.64
N TYR A 59 -4.00 -2.88 9.29
CA TYR A 59 -2.82 -2.62 10.12
C TYR A 59 -3.18 -2.08 11.50
N PHE A 60 -4.19 -1.23 11.59
CA PHE A 60 -4.63 -0.65 12.85
C PHE A 60 -5.29 -1.70 13.74
N GLU A 61 -6.22 -2.51 13.22
CA GLU A 61 -6.88 -3.62 13.92
C GLU A 61 -5.87 -4.67 14.42
N LEU A 62 -4.85 -5.01 13.60
CA LEU A 62 -3.78 -5.90 14.02
C LEU A 62 -2.93 -5.29 15.14
N ALA A 63 -2.66 -3.99 15.10
CA ALA A 63 -1.92 -3.30 16.14
C ALA A 63 -2.71 -3.24 17.45
N GLU A 64 -4.02 -2.98 17.39
CA GLU A 64 -4.92 -3.02 18.55
C GLU A 64 -4.91 -4.39 19.24
N ARG A 65 -5.06 -5.46 18.47
CA ARG A 65 -4.96 -6.83 19.00
C ARG A 65 -3.62 -7.12 19.67
N ILE A 66 -2.52 -6.58 19.14
CA ILE A 66 -1.18 -6.72 19.76
C ILE A 66 -1.13 -5.95 21.09
N VAL A 67 -1.66 -4.72 21.14
CA VAL A 67 -1.72 -3.90 22.37
C VAL A 67 -2.55 -4.55 23.44
N ASP A 68 -3.68 -5.17 23.05
CA ASP A 68 -4.59 -5.89 23.96
C ASP A 68 -4.03 -7.26 24.42
N GLY A 69 -2.85 -7.65 23.97
CA GLY A 69 -2.22 -8.92 24.33
C GLY A 69 -2.83 -10.16 23.65
N GLN A 70 -3.74 -9.98 22.70
CA GLN A 70 -4.36 -11.09 21.95
C GLN A 70 -3.41 -11.67 20.90
N GLY A 71 -2.42 -10.88 20.44
CA GLY A 71 -1.48 -11.27 19.40
C GLY A 71 -2.14 -11.48 18.03
N ILE A 72 -1.36 -11.98 17.09
CA ILE A 72 -1.84 -12.37 15.76
C ILE A 72 -1.89 -13.89 15.71
N GLY A 73 -3.11 -14.45 15.73
CA GLY A 73 -3.35 -15.89 15.89
C GLY A 73 -3.18 -16.73 14.62
N SER A 74 -2.87 -16.12 13.48
CA SER A 74 -2.69 -16.79 12.18
C SER A 74 -1.32 -16.47 11.57
N ALA A 75 -0.92 -17.22 10.55
CA ALA A 75 0.24 -16.88 9.74
C ALA A 75 0.04 -15.52 9.07
N PHE A 76 1.13 -14.75 8.92
CA PHE A 76 1.04 -13.40 8.37
C PHE A 76 0.62 -13.40 6.90
N PHE A 77 -0.51 -12.78 6.61
CA PHE A 77 -0.91 -12.38 5.27
C PHE A 77 -0.33 -11.00 4.92
N MET A 78 -0.56 -10.01 5.78
CA MET A 78 0.05 -8.67 5.69
C MET A 78 1.43 -8.67 6.34
N SER A 79 2.30 -7.77 5.89
CA SER A 79 3.66 -7.63 6.43
C SER A 79 3.64 -7.24 7.91
N PRO A 80 4.30 -7.99 8.81
CA PRO A 80 4.15 -7.80 10.26
C PRO A 80 4.87 -6.58 10.82
N LEU A 81 5.90 -6.07 10.15
CA LEU A 81 6.71 -4.96 10.69
C LEU A 81 5.84 -3.75 11.06
N TYR A 82 4.86 -3.43 10.23
CA TYR A 82 4.08 -2.21 10.40
C TYR A 82 3.06 -2.27 11.55
N PRO A 83 2.23 -3.33 11.72
CA PRO A 83 1.38 -3.46 12.92
C PRO A 83 2.17 -3.45 14.23
N TYR A 84 3.32 -4.13 14.28
CA TYR A 84 4.19 -4.09 15.47
C TYR A 84 4.78 -2.71 15.72
N PHE A 85 5.11 -1.96 14.69
CA PHE A 85 5.53 -0.56 14.82
C PHE A 85 4.41 0.30 15.41
N ILE A 86 3.19 0.24 14.87
CA ILE A 86 2.03 0.96 15.39
C ILE A 86 1.79 0.58 16.86
N ALA A 87 1.73 -0.71 17.18
CA ALA A 87 1.50 -1.22 18.54
C ALA A 87 2.57 -0.74 19.53
N THR A 88 3.84 -0.71 19.10
CA THR A 88 4.94 -0.20 19.94
C THR A 88 4.76 1.29 20.22
N VAL A 89 4.47 2.10 19.21
CA VAL A 89 4.22 3.53 19.39
C VAL A 89 3.00 3.77 20.27
N TRP A 90 1.92 3.02 20.04
CA TRP A 90 0.69 3.09 20.84
C TRP A 90 0.94 2.78 22.31
N SER A 91 1.62 1.66 22.59
CA SER A 91 1.94 1.25 23.97
C SER A 91 2.80 2.25 24.73
N ILE A 92 3.67 3.01 24.03
CA ILE A 92 4.56 4.01 24.65
C ILE A 92 3.85 5.35 24.86
N THR A 93 3.04 5.78 23.87
CA THR A 93 2.52 7.16 23.82
C THR A 93 1.06 7.28 24.25
N GLY A 94 0.30 6.20 24.17
CA GLY A 94 -1.16 6.19 24.38
C GLY A 94 -1.96 6.80 23.22
N ASP A 95 -1.33 7.48 22.27
CA ASP A 95 -1.95 8.12 21.10
C ASP A 95 -1.25 7.70 19.80
N PRO A 96 -1.72 6.63 19.13
CA PRO A 96 -1.14 6.21 17.87
C PRO A 96 -1.42 7.20 16.73
N LEU A 97 -2.56 7.91 16.76
CA LEU A 97 -3.01 8.74 15.65
C LEU A 97 -2.02 9.86 15.31
N PHE A 98 -1.49 10.52 16.30
CA PHE A 98 -0.50 11.58 16.11
C PHE A 98 0.92 11.02 15.98
N TRP A 99 1.34 10.18 16.95
CA TRP A 99 2.75 9.82 17.08
C TRP A 99 3.26 8.89 15.97
N VAL A 100 2.44 7.98 15.46
CA VAL A 100 2.81 7.16 14.29
C VAL A 100 3.10 8.06 13.08
N ARG A 101 2.22 9.01 12.79
CA ARG A 101 2.40 9.97 11.69
C ARG A 101 3.61 10.86 11.90
N ALA A 102 3.81 11.39 13.11
CA ALA A 102 4.96 12.21 13.44
C ALA A 102 6.30 11.46 13.21
N ILE A 103 6.38 10.20 13.60
CA ILE A 103 7.56 9.36 13.35
C ILE A 103 7.73 9.10 11.84
N GLN A 104 6.66 8.81 11.11
CA GLN A 104 6.72 8.63 9.66
C GLN A 104 7.23 9.89 8.94
N ILE A 105 6.76 11.06 9.35
CA ILE A 105 7.25 12.36 8.84
C ILE A 105 8.75 12.53 9.10
N LEU A 106 9.24 12.18 10.30
CA LEU A 106 10.65 12.20 10.61
C LEU A 106 11.45 11.21 9.76
N LEU A 107 10.92 10.00 9.51
CA LEU A 107 11.54 9.02 8.61
C LEU A 107 11.60 9.56 7.17
N GLY A 108 10.57 10.26 6.69
CA GLY A 108 10.59 10.94 5.39
C GLY A 108 11.69 12.01 5.30
N CYS A 109 11.89 12.79 6.36
CA CYS A 109 13.00 13.76 6.46
C CYS A 109 14.37 13.05 6.51
N CYS A 110 14.49 11.94 7.25
CA CYS A 110 15.70 11.14 7.29
C CYS A 110 15.99 10.49 5.91
N THR A 111 14.98 10.11 5.17
CA THR A 111 15.12 9.61 3.79
C THR A 111 15.71 10.68 2.88
N ALA A 112 15.25 11.92 2.98
CA ALA A 112 15.81 13.05 2.22
C ALA A 112 17.28 13.33 2.60
N LEU A 113 17.63 13.21 3.89
CA LEU A 113 19.01 13.32 4.38
C LEU A 113 19.90 12.23 3.80
N LEU A 114 19.48 10.97 3.85
CA LEU A 114 20.23 9.84 3.28
C LEU A 114 20.39 9.99 1.76
N LEU A 115 19.35 10.47 1.08
CA LEU A 115 19.36 10.71 -0.35
C LEU A 115 20.37 11.80 -0.73
N PHE A 116 20.48 12.86 0.09
CA PHE A 116 21.55 13.85 -0.07
C PHE A 116 22.93 13.19 0.00
N TYR A 117 23.19 12.34 1.00
CA TYR A 117 24.48 11.67 1.15
C TYR A 117 24.78 10.72 -0.01
N ILE A 118 23.82 9.90 -0.45
CA ILE A 118 23.97 9.03 -1.62
C ILE A 118 24.32 9.88 -2.86
N GLY A 119 23.56 10.95 -3.10
CA GLY A 119 23.76 11.85 -4.25
C GLY A 119 25.10 12.55 -4.21
N ARG A 120 25.50 13.08 -3.04
CA ARG A 120 26.81 13.72 -2.82
C ARG A 120 27.96 12.76 -3.14
N ASP A 121 27.86 11.56 -2.61
CA ASP A 121 28.96 10.58 -2.66
C ASP A 121 29.04 9.89 -4.03
N THR A 122 27.98 9.91 -4.83
CA THR A 122 27.91 9.26 -6.14
C THR A 122 28.08 10.25 -7.29
N PHE A 123 27.35 11.36 -7.25
CA PHE A 123 27.18 12.30 -8.36
C PHE A 123 27.62 13.74 -8.02
N GLY A 124 28.05 13.95 -6.79
CA GLY A 124 28.52 15.24 -6.32
C GLY A 124 27.47 16.02 -5.52
N ARG A 125 27.95 17.02 -4.79
CA ARG A 125 27.20 17.76 -3.76
C ARG A 125 25.93 18.44 -4.33
N THR A 126 26.01 19.03 -5.53
CA THR A 126 24.87 19.69 -6.19
C THR A 126 23.75 18.70 -6.49
N ALA A 127 24.09 17.51 -7.01
CA ALA A 127 23.11 16.46 -7.26
C ALA A 127 22.45 16.00 -5.96
N GLY A 128 23.23 15.87 -4.86
CA GLY A 128 22.68 15.53 -3.54
C GLY A 128 21.64 16.54 -3.04
N TYR A 129 21.91 17.86 -3.15
CA TYR A 129 20.93 18.89 -2.75
C TYR A 129 19.67 18.85 -3.60
N ILE A 130 19.81 18.71 -4.92
CA ILE A 130 18.65 18.66 -5.83
C ILE A 130 17.80 17.43 -5.52
N ALA A 131 18.41 16.26 -5.33
CA ALA A 131 17.68 15.03 -5.01
C ALA A 131 16.92 15.13 -3.68
N ALA A 132 17.57 15.66 -2.63
CA ALA A 132 16.93 15.89 -1.34
C ALA A 132 15.77 16.90 -1.42
N ALA A 133 15.94 17.98 -2.19
CA ALA A 133 14.90 18.99 -2.38
C ALA A 133 13.70 18.45 -3.18
N LEU A 134 13.94 17.62 -4.21
CA LEU A 134 12.88 16.93 -4.94
C LEU A 134 12.05 16.03 -4.01
N LEU A 135 12.71 15.25 -3.14
CA LEU A 135 12.00 14.40 -2.19
C LEU A 135 11.28 15.20 -1.09
N ALA A 136 11.88 16.30 -0.65
CA ALA A 136 11.29 17.21 0.35
C ALA A 136 9.92 17.75 -0.11
N LEU A 137 9.79 18.04 -1.41
CA LEU A 137 8.60 18.63 -2.05
C LEU A 137 7.76 17.62 -2.83
N HIS A 138 8.06 16.32 -2.76
CA HIS A 138 7.33 15.30 -3.50
C HIS A 138 5.97 15.02 -2.86
N ALA A 139 4.90 15.46 -3.52
CA ALA A 139 3.54 15.37 -3.00
C ALA A 139 3.12 13.95 -2.58
N PRO A 140 3.33 12.88 -3.38
CA PRO A 140 3.01 11.53 -2.93
C PRO A 140 3.77 11.12 -1.66
N SER A 141 5.05 11.50 -1.49
CA SER A 141 5.79 11.18 -0.26
C SER A 141 5.22 11.94 0.95
N VAL A 142 4.84 13.21 0.80
CA VAL A 142 4.19 14.00 1.86
C VAL A 142 2.86 13.38 2.25
N TYR A 143 2.07 13.00 1.25
CA TYR A 143 0.76 12.36 1.42
C TYR A 143 0.87 11.04 2.18
N TYR A 144 1.66 10.09 1.66
CA TYR A 144 1.78 8.75 2.27
C TYR A 144 2.51 8.75 3.63
N ASP A 145 3.35 9.76 3.93
CA ASP A 145 3.95 9.92 5.26
C ASP A 145 2.90 10.25 6.35
N SER A 146 1.70 10.71 5.95
CA SER A 146 0.63 11.13 6.86
C SER A 146 -0.49 10.09 7.03
N PHE A 147 -0.46 8.95 6.32
CA PHE A 147 -1.44 7.87 6.46
C PHE A 147 -0.85 6.64 7.16
N PHE A 148 -1.72 5.78 7.73
CA PHE A 148 -1.32 4.52 8.37
C PHE A 148 -0.98 3.46 7.33
N LEU A 149 0.11 3.69 6.60
CA LEU A 149 0.60 2.83 5.54
C LEU A 149 2.10 2.57 5.70
N VAL A 150 2.54 1.42 5.24
CA VAL A 150 3.93 0.94 5.42
C VAL A 150 4.97 1.72 4.60
N GLU A 151 4.53 2.50 3.62
CA GLU A 151 5.34 3.12 2.57
C GLU A 151 6.48 3.98 3.11
N SER A 152 6.24 4.79 4.14
CA SER A 152 7.25 5.69 4.73
C SER A 152 8.41 4.92 5.36
N ILE A 153 8.08 3.95 6.22
CA ILE A 153 9.09 3.08 6.87
C ILE A 153 9.81 2.26 5.81
N HIS A 154 9.08 1.68 4.87
CA HIS A 154 9.63 0.84 3.82
C HIS A 154 10.61 1.60 2.93
N THR A 155 10.23 2.80 2.47
CA THR A 155 11.10 3.67 1.66
C THR A 155 12.35 4.09 2.42
N PHE A 156 12.21 4.47 3.69
CA PHE A 156 13.35 4.79 4.55
C PHE A 156 14.32 3.61 4.68
N LEU A 157 13.80 2.42 4.98
CA LEU A 157 14.62 1.22 5.15
C LEU A 157 15.38 0.84 3.86
N ILE A 158 14.74 0.97 2.70
CA ILE A 158 15.39 0.75 1.41
C ILE A 158 16.51 1.75 1.17
N VAL A 159 16.24 3.04 1.33
CA VAL A 159 17.25 4.09 1.08
C VAL A 159 18.40 3.95 2.07
N ALA A 160 18.13 3.61 3.34
CA ALA A 160 19.15 3.32 4.33
C ALA A 160 19.99 2.08 3.96
N ALA A 161 19.33 0.98 3.53
CA ALA A 161 20.01 -0.22 3.09
C ALA A 161 20.96 0.05 1.92
N LEU A 162 20.50 0.80 0.92
CA LEU A 162 21.30 1.16 -0.25
C LEU A 162 22.42 2.15 0.09
N TYR A 163 22.20 3.08 1.01
CA TYR A 163 23.24 3.99 1.51
C TYR A 163 24.39 3.21 2.16
N PHE A 164 24.06 2.32 3.11
CA PHE A 164 25.05 1.52 3.80
C PHE A 164 25.70 0.49 2.87
N LEU A 165 24.93 -0.11 1.94
CA LEU A 165 25.47 -1.04 0.94
C LEU A 165 26.50 -0.35 0.04
N GLN A 166 26.21 0.85 -0.41
CA GLN A 166 27.14 1.61 -1.25
C GLN A 166 28.43 1.97 -0.50
N ARG A 167 28.34 2.28 0.78
CA ARG A 167 29.50 2.49 1.65
C ARG A 167 30.26 1.20 1.88
N ALA A 168 29.56 0.11 2.19
CA ALA A 168 30.14 -1.22 2.37
C ALA A 168 30.96 -1.66 1.14
N MET A 169 30.41 -1.42 -0.07
CA MET A 169 31.10 -1.74 -1.33
C MET A 169 32.32 -0.86 -1.62
N ARG A 170 32.39 0.34 -1.04
CA ARG A 170 33.53 1.26 -1.22
C ARG A 170 34.63 1.09 -0.18
N GLU A 171 34.23 0.94 1.08
CA GLU A 171 35.15 1.00 2.23
C GLU A 171 35.39 -0.38 2.85
N ASP A 172 34.61 -1.39 2.44
CA ASP A 172 34.61 -2.80 2.93
C ASP A 172 34.57 -2.91 4.47
N ARG A 173 33.89 -1.96 5.13
CA ARG A 173 33.73 -1.96 6.59
C ARG A 173 32.61 -2.89 6.99
N LEU A 174 32.88 -3.85 7.86
CA LEU A 174 31.89 -4.81 8.38
C LEU A 174 30.63 -4.09 8.96
N ARG A 175 30.81 -2.97 9.65
CA ARG A 175 29.70 -2.19 10.20
C ARG A 175 28.69 -1.77 9.11
N ASP A 176 29.17 -1.29 7.97
CA ASP A 176 28.30 -0.81 6.90
C ASP A 176 27.59 -2.00 6.21
N TRP A 177 28.25 -3.17 6.11
CA TRP A 177 27.60 -4.42 5.69
C TRP A 177 26.48 -4.86 6.65
N LEU A 178 26.74 -4.83 7.97
CA LEU A 178 25.75 -5.18 8.99
C LEU A 178 24.55 -4.22 8.97
N LEU A 179 24.79 -2.91 8.92
CA LEU A 179 23.71 -1.91 8.86
C LEU A 179 22.87 -2.05 7.58
N SER A 180 23.50 -2.31 6.43
CA SER A 180 22.80 -2.61 5.19
C SER A 180 21.96 -3.87 5.30
N ALA A 181 22.50 -4.94 5.91
CA ALA A 181 21.80 -6.20 6.06
C ALA A 181 20.56 -6.09 6.96
N VAL A 182 20.71 -5.44 8.12
CA VAL A 182 19.59 -5.24 9.05
C VAL A 182 18.51 -4.38 8.42
N THR A 183 18.86 -3.25 7.80
CA THR A 183 17.88 -2.36 7.18
C THR A 183 17.19 -3.01 5.97
N LEU A 184 17.93 -3.79 5.15
CA LEU A 184 17.34 -4.54 4.06
C LEU A 184 16.45 -5.69 4.56
N GLY A 185 16.88 -6.43 5.58
CA GLY A 185 16.08 -7.48 6.20
C GLY A 185 14.75 -6.94 6.76
N LEU A 186 14.78 -5.81 7.46
CA LEU A 186 13.56 -5.13 7.90
C LEU A 186 12.71 -4.61 6.72
N ALA A 187 13.35 -4.14 5.63
CA ALA A 187 12.63 -3.78 4.42
C ALA A 187 11.93 -5.00 3.79
N ILE A 188 12.56 -6.18 3.81
CA ILE A 188 11.96 -7.44 3.35
C ILE A 188 10.77 -7.85 4.25
N VAL A 189 10.89 -7.71 5.58
CA VAL A 189 9.79 -7.97 6.52
C VAL A 189 8.66 -6.95 6.33
N SER A 190 8.95 -5.72 5.89
CA SER A 190 7.92 -4.71 5.59
C SER A 190 7.24 -4.91 4.22
N ARG A 191 7.93 -5.52 3.25
CA ARG A 191 7.39 -5.92 1.93
C ARG A 191 8.22 -7.07 1.35
N SER A 192 7.62 -8.24 1.29
CA SER A 192 8.28 -9.49 0.93
C SER A 192 8.86 -9.53 -0.49
N SER A 193 8.29 -8.79 -1.44
CA SER A 193 8.74 -8.78 -2.85
C SER A 193 10.22 -8.38 -3.04
N ILE A 194 10.77 -7.59 -2.11
CA ILE A 194 12.18 -7.15 -2.17
C ILE A 194 13.18 -8.28 -1.96
N ILE A 195 12.78 -9.42 -1.39
CA ILE A 195 13.67 -10.57 -1.21
C ILE A 195 14.34 -11.01 -2.53
N LEU A 196 13.66 -10.78 -3.67
CA LEU A 196 14.19 -11.12 -5.00
C LEU A 196 15.42 -10.30 -5.40
N PHE A 197 15.64 -9.15 -4.76
CA PHE A 197 16.87 -8.37 -4.95
C PHE A 197 18.11 -9.09 -4.40
N VAL A 198 17.96 -9.84 -3.30
CA VAL A 198 19.09 -10.47 -2.59
C VAL A 198 19.87 -11.44 -3.49
N PRO A 199 19.26 -12.45 -4.13
CA PRO A 199 19.99 -13.36 -5.02
C PRO A 199 20.57 -12.63 -6.23
N LEU A 200 19.85 -11.66 -6.82
CA LEU A 200 20.36 -10.87 -7.95
C LEU A 200 21.62 -10.08 -7.55
N PHE A 201 21.61 -9.46 -6.37
CA PHE A 201 22.77 -8.75 -5.85
C PHE A 201 23.95 -9.70 -5.62
N MET A 202 23.72 -10.86 -4.99
CA MET A 202 24.75 -11.85 -4.74
C MET A 202 25.37 -12.39 -6.03
N ILE A 203 24.57 -12.66 -7.06
CA ILE A 203 25.05 -13.06 -8.38
C ILE A 203 26.02 -12.01 -8.95
N VAL A 204 25.61 -10.73 -8.96
CA VAL A 204 26.46 -9.66 -9.49
C VAL A 204 27.73 -9.48 -8.67
N VAL A 205 27.65 -9.62 -7.34
CA VAL A 205 28.82 -9.61 -6.44
C VAL A 205 29.81 -10.71 -6.81
N MET A 206 29.34 -11.95 -7.03
CA MET A 206 30.20 -13.09 -7.40
C MET A 206 30.93 -12.83 -8.73
N PHE A 207 30.32 -12.19 -9.70
CA PHE A 207 30.98 -11.87 -10.97
C PHE A 207 31.93 -10.66 -10.90
N ARG A 208 31.83 -9.81 -9.89
CA ARG A 208 32.62 -8.57 -9.79
C ARG A 208 33.75 -8.61 -8.78
N LEU A 209 33.67 -9.50 -7.80
CA LEU A 209 34.74 -9.65 -6.82
C LEU A 209 35.92 -10.45 -7.43
N PRO A 210 37.17 -10.11 -7.04
CA PRO A 210 38.33 -10.94 -7.37
C PRO A 210 38.12 -12.34 -6.80
N SER A 211 38.70 -13.35 -7.45
CA SER A 211 38.60 -14.80 -7.13
C SER A 211 39.16 -15.20 -5.74
N ARG A 212 39.27 -14.27 -4.82
CA ARG A 212 39.74 -14.50 -3.44
C ARG A 212 38.55 -14.77 -2.54
N LEU A 213 38.53 -15.91 -1.86
CA LEU A 213 37.49 -16.29 -0.90
C LEU A 213 37.27 -15.25 0.20
N ASP A 214 38.36 -14.55 0.61
CA ASP A 214 38.26 -13.47 1.61
C ASP A 214 37.33 -12.32 1.18
N ALA A 215 37.23 -12.05 -0.13
CA ALA A 215 36.32 -11.01 -0.65
C ALA A 215 34.83 -11.35 -0.51
N LEU A 216 34.47 -12.62 -0.34
CA LEU A 216 33.12 -13.10 -0.13
C LEU A 216 32.67 -13.06 1.34
N ARG A 217 33.60 -12.92 2.29
CA ARG A 217 33.31 -12.99 3.72
C ARG A 217 32.19 -11.99 4.13
N ASN A 218 32.35 -10.72 3.81
CA ASN A 218 31.43 -9.70 4.21
C ASN A 218 30.05 -9.80 3.47
N PRO A 219 29.99 -10.08 2.16
CA PRO A 219 28.73 -10.43 1.47
C PRO A 219 27.99 -11.64 2.07
N LEU A 220 28.72 -12.68 2.49
CA LEU A 220 28.10 -13.85 3.13
C LEU A 220 27.59 -13.53 4.54
N ILE A 221 28.30 -12.72 5.32
CA ILE A 221 27.80 -12.20 6.60
C ILE A 221 26.53 -11.35 6.37
N TRP A 222 26.55 -10.50 5.35
CA TRP A 222 25.38 -9.69 4.96
C TRP A 222 24.16 -10.56 4.66
N LEU A 223 24.33 -11.63 3.88
CA LEU A 223 23.28 -12.60 3.58
C LEU A 223 22.77 -13.31 4.84
N ALA A 224 23.69 -13.75 5.72
CA ALA A 224 23.34 -14.41 6.97
C ALA A 224 22.53 -13.50 7.90
N VAL A 225 22.91 -12.23 8.02
CA VAL A 225 22.21 -11.26 8.87
C VAL A 225 20.81 -10.95 8.31
N ILE A 226 20.64 -10.87 6.99
CA ILE A 226 19.30 -10.79 6.39
C ILE A 226 18.48 -12.01 6.80
N GLY A 227 19.02 -13.23 6.66
CA GLY A 227 18.34 -14.45 7.09
C GLY A 227 17.91 -14.40 8.57
N ILE A 228 18.79 -13.92 9.46
CA ILE A 228 18.49 -13.77 10.89
C ILE A 228 17.31 -12.82 11.12
N THR A 229 17.18 -11.72 10.36
CA THR A 229 16.06 -10.78 10.51
C THR A 229 14.71 -11.38 10.12
N LEU A 230 14.69 -12.46 9.33
CA LEU A 230 13.46 -13.17 8.94
C LEU A 230 13.01 -14.23 9.95
N ILE A 231 13.93 -14.67 10.85
CA ILE A 231 13.62 -15.74 11.81
C ILE A 231 12.37 -15.48 12.65
N PRO A 232 12.17 -14.30 13.26
CA PRO A 232 10.97 -14.05 14.09
C PRO A 232 9.68 -14.26 13.31
N THR A 233 9.61 -13.80 12.08
CA THR A 233 8.44 -13.95 11.20
C THR A 233 8.20 -15.41 10.83
N THR A 234 9.27 -16.12 10.45
CA THR A 234 9.22 -17.55 10.10
C THR A 234 8.77 -18.41 11.28
N VAL A 235 9.31 -18.12 12.49
CA VAL A 235 8.94 -18.83 13.72
C VAL A 235 7.48 -18.58 14.06
N HIS A 236 7.01 -17.32 13.98
CA HIS A 236 5.60 -17.01 14.22
C HIS A 236 4.67 -17.80 13.27
N ASN A 237 4.93 -17.75 11.95
CA ASN A 237 4.11 -18.47 10.96
C ASN A 237 4.08 -19.99 11.24
N TYR A 238 5.24 -20.55 11.63
CA TYR A 238 5.32 -21.96 11.96
C TYR A 238 4.55 -22.32 13.25
N THR A 239 4.62 -21.47 14.26
CA THR A 239 3.90 -21.71 15.53
C THR A 239 2.40 -21.48 15.40
N ALA A 240 1.97 -20.58 14.51
CA ALA A 240 0.56 -20.27 14.30
C ALA A 240 -0.18 -21.35 13.48
N GLU A 241 0.43 -21.87 12.41
CA GLU A 241 -0.27 -22.78 11.47
C GLU A 241 0.57 -24.00 11.06
N ALA A 242 1.70 -24.26 11.71
CA ALA A 242 2.64 -25.35 11.38
C ALA A 242 3.14 -25.30 9.92
N VAL A 243 3.23 -24.11 9.31
CA VAL A 243 3.66 -23.91 7.92
C VAL A 243 4.99 -23.15 7.83
N PHE A 244 5.87 -23.59 6.92
CA PHE A 244 7.10 -22.89 6.64
C PHE A 244 6.87 -21.74 5.64
N LEU A 245 6.61 -20.56 6.19
CA LEU A 245 6.49 -19.32 5.44
C LEU A 245 7.52 -18.32 5.96
N PRO A 246 8.56 -17.97 5.17
CA PRO A 246 9.61 -17.06 5.65
C PRO A 246 9.09 -15.66 6.03
N ILE A 247 8.06 -15.15 5.33
CA ILE A 247 7.54 -13.79 5.54
C ILE A 247 6.01 -13.79 5.59
N THR A 248 5.34 -13.78 4.43
CA THR A 248 3.87 -13.66 4.31
C THR A 248 3.30 -14.66 3.32
N SER A 249 2.01 -14.98 3.46
CA SER A 249 1.26 -15.85 2.55
C SER A 249 0.70 -15.11 1.33
N SER A 250 0.82 -13.77 1.26
CA SER A 250 0.18 -12.95 0.22
C SER A 250 0.75 -13.09 -1.19
N PHE A 251 1.86 -13.82 -1.37
CA PHE A 251 2.53 -13.95 -2.68
C PHE A 251 1.60 -14.48 -3.78
N GLY A 252 0.95 -15.61 -3.56
CA GLY A 252 0.08 -16.23 -4.56
C GLY A 252 -1.12 -15.36 -4.89
N TYR A 253 -1.74 -14.79 -3.87
CA TYR A 253 -2.85 -13.86 -3.98
C TYR A 253 -2.50 -12.65 -4.84
N ASN A 254 -1.40 -11.96 -4.54
CA ASN A 254 -0.95 -10.79 -5.28
C ASN A 254 -0.51 -11.13 -6.72
N LEU A 255 0.08 -12.33 -6.94
CA LEU A 255 0.43 -12.77 -8.28
C LEU A 255 -0.82 -12.97 -9.13
N TYR A 256 -1.89 -13.58 -8.56
CA TYR A 256 -3.16 -13.75 -9.23
C TYR A 256 -3.87 -12.43 -9.48
N ALA A 257 -3.91 -11.53 -8.48
CA ALA A 257 -4.51 -10.20 -8.64
C ALA A 257 -3.92 -9.39 -9.80
N GLY A 258 -2.66 -9.66 -10.16
CA GLY A 258 -2.02 -9.02 -11.31
C GLY A 258 -2.07 -9.83 -12.60
N ASN A 259 -2.41 -11.13 -12.56
CA ASN A 259 -2.29 -12.03 -13.72
C ASN A 259 -3.46 -13.04 -13.74
N ASN A 260 -4.57 -12.59 -14.29
CA ASN A 260 -5.81 -13.34 -14.50
C ASN A 260 -6.51 -12.84 -15.76
N GLU A 261 -7.64 -13.41 -16.10
CA GLU A 261 -8.41 -13.14 -17.32
C GLU A 261 -8.91 -11.69 -17.40
N GLN A 262 -9.09 -11.02 -16.25
CA GLN A 262 -9.60 -9.65 -16.15
C GLN A 262 -8.48 -8.63 -15.91
N ALA A 263 -7.21 -9.07 -15.82
CA ALA A 263 -6.10 -8.22 -15.44
C ALA A 263 -5.80 -7.15 -16.50
N ILE A 264 -5.86 -5.89 -16.08
CA ILE A 264 -5.58 -4.73 -16.92
C ILE A 264 -4.23 -4.07 -16.61
N GLY A 265 -3.46 -4.64 -15.69
CA GLY A 265 -2.17 -4.13 -15.20
C GLY A 265 -2.24 -3.46 -13.83
N LEU A 266 -3.46 -3.22 -13.33
CA LEU A 266 -3.78 -2.76 -11.99
C LEU A 266 -4.17 -3.98 -11.12
N TYR A 267 -4.39 -3.75 -9.83
CA TYR A 267 -4.94 -4.78 -8.94
C TYR A 267 -6.35 -5.17 -9.42
N SER A 268 -6.59 -6.45 -9.63
CA SER A 268 -7.86 -6.98 -10.11
C SER A 268 -8.11 -8.34 -9.47
N MET A 269 -9.25 -8.48 -8.77
CA MET A 269 -9.70 -9.74 -8.18
C MET A 269 -11.11 -10.05 -8.69
N PRO A 270 -11.52 -11.35 -8.73
CA PRO A 270 -12.90 -11.71 -9.06
C PRO A 270 -13.90 -11.01 -8.13
N GLU A 271 -15.01 -10.54 -8.67
CA GLU A 271 -16.08 -9.88 -7.90
C GLU A 271 -16.65 -10.75 -6.77
N ALA A 272 -16.57 -12.09 -6.91
CA ALA A 272 -16.99 -13.03 -5.88
C ALA A 272 -16.10 -13.07 -4.63
N VAL A 273 -14.94 -12.37 -4.63
CA VAL A 273 -14.08 -12.21 -3.46
C VAL A 273 -14.49 -10.93 -2.74
N ASP A 274 -15.17 -11.06 -1.62
CA ASP A 274 -15.49 -9.91 -0.78
C ASP A 274 -14.24 -9.44 -0.02
N LEU A 275 -13.61 -8.40 -0.56
CA LEU A 275 -12.38 -7.83 0.01
C LEU A 275 -12.57 -7.18 1.38
N TYR A 276 -13.78 -6.92 1.79
CA TYR A 276 -14.08 -6.36 3.11
C TYR A 276 -14.09 -7.43 4.20
N SER A 277 -14.79 -8.54 3.98
CA SER A 277 -14.92 -9.64 4.96
C SER A 277 -13.85 -10.73 4.80
N ASP A 278 -13.28 -10.87 3.58
CA ASP A 278 -12.26 -11.87 3.22
C ASP A 278 -11.08 -11.23 2.47
N PRO A 279 -10.33 -10.31 3.11
CA PRO A 279 -9.30 -9.51 2.44
C PRO A 279 -8.12 -10.32 1.90
N ASN A 280 -7.99 -11.58 2.31
CA ASN A 280 -6.95 -12.51 1.86
C ASN A 280 -7.49 -13.59 0.90
N GLY A 281 -8.78 -13.58 0.59
CA GLY A 281 -9.44 -14.57 -0.26
C GLY A 281 -9.43 -15.99 0.30
N HIS A 282 -9.26 -16.16 1.62
CA HIS A 282 -9.15 -17.45 2.28
C HIS A 282 -10.51 -18.18 2.28
N ALA A 283 -11.55 -17.50 2.78
CA ALA A 283 -12.90 -18.04 2.84
C ALA A 283 -13.45 -18.34 1.43
N PHE A 284 -13.10 -17.52 0.43
CA PHE A 284 -13.42 -17.79 -0.97
C PHE A 284 -12.81 -19.12 -1.43
N VAL A 285 -11.52 -19.35 -1.17
CA VAL A 285 -10.82 -20.58 -1.59
C VAL A 285 -11.42 -21.81 -0.89
N GLU A 286 -11.71 -21.73 0.41
CA GLU A 286 -12.35 -22.83 1.15
C GLU A 286 -13.73 -23.17 0.59
N ARG A 287 -14.54 -22.16 0.23
CA ARG A 287 -15.84 -22.39 -0.43
C ARG A 287 -15.68 -23.06 -1.81
N MET A 288 -14.70 -22.63 -2.59
CA MET A 288 -14.45 -23.16 -3.94
C MET A 288 -13.91 -24.61 -3.92
N THR A 289 -13.19 -24.99 -2.88
CA THR A 289 -12.55 -26.31 -2.76
C THR A 289 -13.33 -27.29 -1.87
N GLY A 290 -14.21 -26.77 -1.00
CA GLY A 290 -14.94 -27.58 -0.02
C GLY A 290 -14.05 -28.14 1.10
N THR A 291 -12.82 -27.63 1.27
CA THR A 291 -11.84 -28.10 2.26
C THR A 291 -11.23 -26.94 3.03
N ALA A 292 -11.07 -27.11 4.34
CA ALA A 292 -10.31 -26.16 5.16
C ALA A 292 -8.84 -26.20 4.75
N MET A 293 -8.23 -25.02 4.61
CA MET A 293 -6.86 -24.84 4.15
C MET A 293 -6.08 -23.91 5.10
N ASN A 294 -4.77 -24.17 5.23
CA ASN A 294 -3.88 -23.21 5.89
C ASN A 294 -3.42 -22.09 4.93
N ALA A 295 -2.82 -21.04 5.47
CA ALA A 295 -2.40 -19.87 4.69
C ALA A 295 -1.44 -20.20 3.53
N ALA A 296 -0.58 -21.21 3.67
CA ALA A 296 0.34 -21.62 2.59
C ALA A 296 -0.38 -22.36 1.47
N GLU A 297 -1.37 -23.17 1.79
CA GLU A 297 -2.22 -23.89 0.82
C GLU A 297 -3.08 -22.89 0.03
N VAL A 298 -3.70 -21.91 0.69
CA VAL A 298 -4.46 -20.84 0.05
C VAL A 298 -3.55 -20.03 -0.88
N SER A 299 -2.36 -19.62 -0.42
CA SER A 299 -1.37 -18.93 -1.26
C SER A 299 -0.96 -19.77 -2.47
N SER A 300 -0.80 -21.07 -2.29
CA SER A 300 -0.45 -22.00 -3.37
C SER A 300 -1.58 -22.16 -4.38
N TRP A 301 -2.82 -22.19 -3.93
CA TRP A 301 -4.00 -22.25 -4.79
C TRP A 301 -4.08 -21.03 -5.72
N TRP A 302 -3.96 -19.82 -5.17
CA TRP A 302 -3.93 -18.58 -5.95
C TRP A 302 -2.74 -18.53 -6.92
N ARG A 303 -1.54 -18.88 -6.43
CA ARG A 303 -0.34 -18.94 -7.27
C ARG A 303 -0.51 -19.89 -8.46
N ASN A 304 -1.06 -21.09 -8.22
CA ASN A 304 -1.22 -22.08 -9.27
C ASN A 304 -2.17 -21.56 -10.35
N ARG A 305 -3.27 -20.90 -10.00
CA ARG A 305 -4.19 -20.28 -10.98
C ARG A 305 -3.49 -19.20 -11.81
N ALA A 306 -2.73 -18.32 -11.16
CA ALA A 306 -1.95 -17.30 -11.88
C ALA A 306 -0.95 -17.94 -12.84
N VAL A 307 -0.19 -18.94 -12.38
CA VAL A 307 0.80 -19.64 -13.21
C VAL A 307 0.12 -20.39 -14.37
N THR A 308 -0.99 -21.07 -14.13
CA THR A 308 -1.76 -21.72 -15.18
C THR A 308 -2.19 -20.70 -16.24
N TRP A 309 -2.80 -19.58 -15.83
CA TRP A 309 -3.18 -18.53 -16.78
C TRP A 309 -1.99 -18.01 -17.59
N ILE A 310 -0.83 -17.75 -16.95
CA ILE A 310 0.41 -17.30 -17.61
C ILE A 310 0.89 -18.33 -18.64
N MET A 311 0.86 -19.62 -18.30
CA MET A 311 1.35 -20.69 -19.17
C MET A 311 0.41 -20.94 -20.35
N ASP A 312 -0.90 -20.79 -20.14
CA ASP A 312 -1.91 -20.97 -21.18
C ASP A 312 -1.99 -19.74 -22.11
N ASN A 313 -1.61 -18.55 -21.61
CA ASN A 313 -1.71 -17.28 -22.34
C ASN A 313 -0.36 -16.49 -22.38
N PRO A 314 0.77 -17.08 -22.84
CA PRO A 314 2.10 -16.44 -22.71
C PRO A 314 2.22 -15.14 -23.51
N GLY A 315 1.50 -15.00 -24.63
CA GLY A 315 1.47 -13.78 -25.43
C GLY A 315 0.76 -12.63 -24.71
N GLU A 316 -0.40 -12.91 -24.13
CA GLU A 316 -1.18 -11.95 -23.35
C GLU A 316 -0.43 -11.53 -22.09
N PHE A 317 0.19 -12.48 -21.38
CA PHE A 317 1.05 -12.18 -20.25
C PHE A 317 2.19 -11.23 -20.62
N LEU A 318 2.89 -11.49 -21.74
CA LEU A 318 3.98 -10.61 -22.17
C LEU A 318 3.50 -9.19 -22.49
N LEU A 319 2.36 -9.07 -23.18
CA LEU A 319 1.74 -7.77 -23.46
C LEU A 319 1.32 -7.06 -22.18
N LEU A 320 0.69 -7.79 -21.25
CA LEU A 320 0.29 -7.27 -19.94
C LEU A 320 1.51 -6.83 -19.11
N TYR A 321 2.60 -7.60 -19.13
CA TYR A 321 3.84 -7.25 -18.45
C TYR A 321 4.45 -5.95 -19.01
N VAL A 322 4.51 -5.80 -20.33
CA VAL A 322 4.98 -4.56 -20.98
C VAL A 322 4.04 -3.39 -20.62
N LYS A 323 2.73 -3.61 -20.65
CA LYS A 323 1.75 -2.61 -20.21
C LYS A 323 2.01 -2.16 -18.77
N LYS A 324 2.29 -3.08 -17.84
CA LYS A 324 2.64 -2.75 -16.45
C LYS A 324 3.94 -1.93 -16.34
N LEU A 325 4.96 -2.26 -17.14
CA LEU A 325 6.20 -1.45 -17.20
C LEU A 325 5.91 -0.02 -17.67
N ILE A 326 5.02 0.17 -18.64
CA ILE A 326 4.58 1.49 -19.11
C ILE A 326 3.77 2.21 -18.04
N LEU A 327 2.81 1.53 -17.40
CA LEU A 327 1.99 2.07 -16.32
C LEU A 327 2.82 2.49 -15.10
N PHE A 328 3.95 1.82 -14.83
CA PHE A 328 4.84 2.20 -13.75
C PHE A 328 5.33 3.66 -13.87
N PHE A 329 5.48 4.15 -15.08
CA PHE A 329 5.88 5.53 -15.37
C PHE A 329 4.69 6.44 -15.74
N HIS A 330 3.48 6.06 -15.38
CA HIS A 330 2.30 6.91 -15.63
C HIS A 330 2.43 8.25 -14.89
N PRO A 331 2.14 9.40 -15.55
CA PRO A 331 2.28 10.73 -14.95
C PRO A 331 1.30 11.01 -13.81
N GLY A 332 0.10 10.44 -13.87
CA GLY A 332 -0.91 10.52 -12.81
C GLY A 332 -0.63 9.58 -11.65
N GLU A 333 -1.19 9.90 -10.50
CA GLU A 333 -1.19 8.98 -9.37
C GLU A 333 -2.23 7.88 -9.62
N ILE A 334 -1.81 6.63 -9.47
CA ILE A 334 -2.67 5.45 -9.62
C ILE A 334 -3.04 5.01 -8.21
N ASP A 335 -4.19 5.43 -7.72
CA ASP A 335 -4.70 4.97 -6.43
C ASP A 335 -5.80 3.91 -6.63
N GLN A 336 -5.77 2.90 -5.77
CA GLN A 336 -6.75 1.81 -5.72
C GLN A 336 -7.21 1.55 -4.27
N LEU A 337 -6.86 2.45 -3.34
CA LEU A 337 -7.28 2.35 -1.95
C LEU A 337 -8.58 3.10 -1.66
N GLY A 338 -9.09 3.86 -2.66
CA GLY A 338 -10.26 4.71 -2.53
C GLY A 338 -10.04 5.87 -1.55
N LEU A 339 -8.87 6.43 -1.57
CA LEU A 339 -8.52 7.74 -1.04
C LEU A 339 -7.37 8.26 -1.88
N SER A 340 -7.68 8.87 -3.02
CA SER A 340 -6.67 9.35 -3.94
C SER A 340 -6.10 10.70 -3.46
N MET A 341 -4.82 10.89 -3.75
CA MET A 341 -4.16 12.16 -3.48
C MET A 341 -4.82 13.32 -4.25
N ASP A 342 -5.30 13.05 -5.46
CA ASP A 342 -5.97 14.05 -6.30
C ASP A 342 -7.32 14.44 -5.69
N PHE A 343 -8.12 13.48 -5.24
CA PHE A 343 -9.36 13.72 -4.50
C PHE A 343 -9.10 14.56 -3.24
N PHE A 344 -8.11 14.17 -2.43
CA PHE A 344 -7.77 14.90 -1.23
C PHE A 344 -7.33 16.34 -1.54
N SER A 345 -6.53 16.53 -2.59
CA SER A 345 -6.07 17.84 -3.05
C SER A 345 -7.21 18.74 -3.53
N GLU A 346 -8.27 18.18 -4.10
CA GLU A 346 -9.42 18.93 -4.62
C GLU A 346 -10.41 19.31 -3.51
N HIS A 347 -10.62 18.45 -2.52
CA HIS A 347 -11.67 18.62 -1.52
C HIS A 347 -11.17 19.13 -0.17
N TYR A 348 -9.90 18.86 0.18
CA TYR A 348 -9.34 19.11 1.51
C TYR A 348 -7.98 19.81 1.48
N ALA A 349 -7.48 20.22 0.29
CA ALA A 349 -6.20 20.92 0.24
C ALA A 349 -6.30 22.25 0.98
N GLY A 350 -5.53 22.36 2.05
CA GLY A 350 -5.35 23.60 2.77
C GLY A 350 -4.58 24.65 1.95
N PRO A 351 -4.31 25.82 2.52
CA PRO A 351 -3.69 26.95 1.81
C PRO A 351 -2.31 26.63 1.20
N VAL A 352 -1.65 25.56 1.67
CA VAL A 352 -0.33 25.17 1.15
C VAL A 352 -0.45 24.23 -0.04
N GLY A 353 -1.53 23.43 -0.14
CA GLY A 353 -1.70 22.38 -1.14
C GLY A 353 -0.54 21.38 -1.17
N LEU A 354 -0.70 20.29 -1.89
CA LEU A 354 0.44 19.40 -2.16
C LEU A 354 1.23 19.94 -3.36
N PRO A 355 2.56 20.12 -3.24
CA PRO A 355 3.36 20.65 -4.35
C PRO A 355 3.27 19.71 -5.56
N LYS A 356 2.56 20.10 -6.60
CA LYS A 356 2.46 19.33 -7.86
C LYS A 356 3.78 19.48 -8.64
N VAL A 357 4.74 18.61 -8.36
CA VAL A 357 5.96 18.51 -9.16
C VAL A 357 5.61 17.76 -10.45
N ALA A 358 6.03 18.29 -11.60
CA ALA A 358 5.74 17.68 -12.90
C ALA A 358 6.40 16.29 -13.02
N THR A 359 5.69 15.25 -12.63
CA THR A 359 6.14 13.85 -12.65
C THR A 359 6.70 13.42 -14.01
N PRO A 360 6.10 13.79 -15.17
CA PRO A 360 6.67 13.48 -16.48
C PRO A 360 8.08 14.03 -16.66
N LEU A 361 8.32 15.27 -16.23
CA LEU A 361 9.63 15.91 -16.35
C LEU A 361 10.68 15.16 -15.51
N ILE A 362 10.30 14.70 -14.31
CA ILE A 362 11.18 13.92 -13.44
C ILE A 362 11.56 12.61 -14.14
N PHE A 363 10.63 11.89 -14.75
CA PHE A 363 10.92 10.65 -15.46
C PHE A 363 11.86 10.88 -16.64
N ILE A 364 11.61 11.92 -17.47
CA ILE A 364 12.49 12.29 -18.59
C ILE A 364 13.91 12.61 -18.09
N LEU A 365 14.03 13.42 -17.03
CA LEU A 365 15.31 13.77 -16.44
C LEU A 365 16.00 12.55 -15.81
N SER A 366 15.24 11.62 -15.21
CA SER A 366 15.79 10.38 -14.66
C SER A 366 16.37 9.49 -15.75
N PHE A 367 15.67 9.33 -16.88
CA PHE A 367 16.18 8.58 -18.03
C PHE A 367 17.45 9.21 -18.62
N ALA A 368 17.46 10.55 -18.80
CA ALA A 368 18.65 11.27 -19.22
C ALA A 368 19.81 11.07 -18.25
N GLY A 369 19.56 11.18 -16.95
CA GLY A 369 20.55 10.98 -15.89
C GLY A 369 21.08 9.57 -15.81
N MET A 370 20.23 8.55 -15.93
CA MET A 370 20.66 7.15 -16.01
C MET A 370 21.58 6.92 -17.22
N PHE A 371 21.19 7.42 -18.39
CA PHE A 371 22.03 7.33 -19.58
C PHE A 371 23.39 8.02 -19.40
N MET A 372 23.40 9.25 -18.85
CA MET A 372 24.66 9.97 -18.56
C MET A 372 25.54 9.24 -17.55
N ALA A 373 24.93 8.53 -16.59
CA ALA A 373 25.64 7.81 -15.53
C ALA A 373 26.24 6.47 -15.97
N LEU A 374 25.83 5.92 -17.14
CA LEU A 374 26.33 4.61 -17.63
C LEU A 374 27.86 4.55 -17.73
N LYS A 375 28.53 5.67 -18.03
CA LYS A 375 29.99 5.77 -18.07
C LYS A 375 30.66 5.42 -16.73
N ASP A 376 30.00 5.72 -15.62
CA ASP A 376 30.50 5.54 -14.26
C ASP A 376 29.72 4.44 -13.50
N VAL A 377 29.08 3.51 -14.23
CA VAL A 377 28.20 2.46 -13.67
C VAL A 377 28.88 1.64 -12.58
N LYS A 378 30.21 1.50 -12.61
CA LYS A 378 30.98 0.78 -11.57
C LYS A 378 30.80 1.37 -10.18
N VAL A 379 30.48 2.66 -10.07
CA VAL A 379 30.31 3.38 -8.79
C VAL A 379 28.92 3.21 -8.21
N HIS A 380 27.89 3.14 -9.07
CA HIS A 380 26.48 3.19 -8.64
C HIS A 380 25.66 1.96 -9.08
N TRP A 381 26.33 0.90 -9.55
CA TRP A 381 25.61 -0.30 -10.02
C TRP A 381 24.63 -0.91 -8.99
N PRO A 382 24.88 -0.89 -7.65
CA PRO A 382 23.88 -1.43 -6.72
C PRO A 382 22.58 -0.65 -6.74
N LEU A 383 22.63 0.68 -6.91
CA LEU A 383 21.46 1.54 -7.01
C LEU A 383 20.67 1.25 -8.31
N LEU A 384 21.41 1.12 -9.42
CA LEU A 384 20.81 0.81 -10.72
C LEU A 384 20.21 -0.59 -10.75
N LEU A 385 20.92 -1.58 -10.20
CA LEU A 385 20.42 -2.95 -10.08
C LEU A 385 19.14 -3.00 -9.26
N PHE A 386 19.13 -2.33 -8.11
CA PHE A 386 17.93 -2.28 -7.27
C PHE A 386 16.76 -1.62 -8.01
N LEU A 387 16.97 -0.47 -8.64
CA LEU A 387 15.94 0.25 -9.40
C LEU A 387 15.32 -0.63 -10.48
N VAL A 388 16.17 -1.25 -11.32
CA VAL A 388 15.70 -2.10 -12.43
C VAL A 388 15.01 -3.36 -11.89
N ALA A 389 15.60 -4.04 -10.91
CA ALA A 389 15.02 -5.24 -10.32
C ALA A 389 13.66 -4.94 -9.65
N TYR A 390 13.56 -3.83 -8.92
CA TYR A 390 12.32 -3.45 -8.26
C TYR A 390 11.19 -3.18 -9.26
N ILE A 391 11.47 -2.41 -10.33
CA ILE A 391 10.49 -2.13 -11.39
C ILE A 391 10.06 -3.43 -12.07
N ALA A 392 11.02 -4.28 -12.43
CA ALA A 392 10.75 -5.57 -13.08
C ALA A 392 9.91 -6.50 -12.18
N VAL A 393 10.23 -6.59 -10.90
CA VAL A 393 9.47 -7.39 -9.92
C VAL A 393 8.07 -6.81 -9.71
N THR A 394 7.93 -5.49 -9.58
CA THR A 394 6.62 -4.86 -9.44
C THR A 394 5.72 -5.17 -10.65
N ALA A 395 6.27 -5.15 -11.86
CA ALA A 395 5.53 -5.48 -13.08
C ALA A 395 5.10 -6.96 -13.17
N LEU A 396 5.71 -7.88 -12.41
CA LEU A 396 5.23 -9.27 -12.30
C LEU A 396 3.89 -9.37 -11.55
N PHE A 397 3.59 -8.40 -10.68
CA PHE A 397 2.34 -8.34 -9.92
C PHE A 397 1.39 -7.34 -10.59
N PHE A 398 1.18 -6.21 -9.99
CA PHE A 398 0.37 -5.10 -10.51
C PHE A 398 1.02 -3.76 -10.14
N VAL A 399 0.56 -2.68 -10.76
CA VAL A 399 1.09 -1.34 -10.55
C VAL A 399 0.05 -0.47 -9.86
N ASN A 400 0.50 0.27 -8.84
CA ASN A 400 -0.23 1.40 -8.27
C ASN A 400 0.77 2.49 -7.82
N GLY A 401 0.28 3.67 -7.46
CA GLY A 401 1.11 4.82 -7.11
C GLY A 401 2.03 4.56 -5.93
N ARG A 402 1.52 3.95 -4.86
CA ARG A 402 2.29 3.66 -3.64
C ARG A 402 3.45 2.69 -3.88
N LEU A 403 3.33 1.76 -4.84
CA LEU A 403 4.41 0.83 -5.19
C LEU A 403 5.58 1.52 -5.91
N ARG A 404 5.42 2.76 -6.38
CA ARG A 404 6.49 3.57 -6.97
C ARG A 404 7.37 4.26 -5.92
N LEU A 405 6.83 4.54 -4.73
CA LEU A 405 7.50 5.32 -3.69
C LEU A 405 8.87 4.79 -3.29
N PRO A 406 9.10 3.48 -3.12
CA PRO A 406 10.40 2.96 -2.68
C PRO A 406 11.56 3.24 -3.65
N VAL A 407 11.28 3.40 -4.95
CA VAL A 407 12.29 3.72 -5.97
C VAL A 407 12.29 5.17 -6.43
N THR A 408 11.27 5.94 -6.08
CA THR A 408 11.20 7.37 -6.40
C THR A 408 12.43 8.16 -5.92
N PRO A 409 13.00 7.92 -4.72
CA PRO A 409 14.26 8.56 -4.32
C PRO A 409 15.41 8.29 -5.28
N LEU A 410 15.50 7.08 -5.86
CA LEU A 410 16.53 6.74 -6.84
C LEU A 410 16.30 7.45 -8.17
N LEU A 411 15.05 7.57 -8.61
CA LEU A 411 14.71 8.37 -9.80
C LEU A 411 15.12 9.83 -9.59
N PHE A 412 14.88 10.40 -8.41
CA PHE A 412 15.33 11.76 -8.08
C PHE A 412 16.85 11.90 -8.09
N LEU A 413 17.61 10.89 -7.66
CA LEU A 413 19.07 10.92 -7.78
C LEU A 413 19.54 11.06 -9.23
N TYR A 414 18.97 10.27 -10.14
CA TYR A 414 19.32 10.34 -11.56
C TYR A 414 18.84 11.63 -12.21
N ALA A 415 17.62 12.11 -11.89
CA ALA A 415 17.14 13.40 -12.34
C ALA A 415 18.03 14.56 -11.87
N ALA A 416 18.43 14.54 -10.59
CA ALA A 416 19.34 15.52 -10.01
C ALA A 416 20.73 15.49 -10.67
N TYR A 417 21.22 14.31 -11.01
CA TYR A 417 22.47 14.17 -11.76
C TYR A 417 22.35 14.79 -13.16
N ALA A 418 21.25 14.54 -13.89
CA ALA A 418 21.00 15.18 -15.17
C ALA A 418 21.01 16.71 -15.04
N VAL A 419 20.23 17.26 -14.11
CA VAL A 419 20.14 18.72 -13.89
C VAL A 419 21.50 19.30 -13.52
N SER A 420 22.24 18.69 -12.60
CA SER A 420 23.57 19.16 -12.19
C SER A 420 24.57 19.16 -13.34
N THR A 421 24.51 18.13 -14.19
CA THR A 421 25.36 18.02 -15.39
C THR A 421 24.95 19.05 -16.44
N MET A 422 23.66 19.25 -16.70
CA MET A 422 23.16 20.28 -17.61
C MET A 422 23.63 21.68 -17.19
N LEU A 423 23.54 22.01 -15.92
CA LEU A 423 24.04 23.30 -15.38
C LEU A 423 25.54 23.49 -15.64
N GLN A 424 26.36 22.44 -15.49
CA GLN A 424 27.80 22.50 -15.76
C GLN A 424 28.08 22.66 -17.26
N VAL A 425 27.36 21.90 -18.11
CA VAL A 425 27.51 21.93 -19.56
C VAL A 425 27.13 23.29 -20.13
N VAL A 426 26.01 23.87 -19.69
CA VAL A 426 25.58 25.22 -20.09
C VAL A 426 26.63 26.26 -19.71
N ARG A 427 27.15 26.22 -18.48
CA ARG A 427 28.21 27.13 -18.01
C ARG A 427 29.52 26.99 -18.79
N SER A 428 29.81 25.80 -19.32
CA SER A 428 31.02 25.52 -20.13
C SER A 428 30.86 25.76 -21.63
N GLY A 429 29.65 26.10 -22.11
CA GLY A 429 29.35 26.31 -23.51
C GLY A 429 29.31 25.02 -24.37
N LYS A 430 29.39 23.83 -23.76
CA LYS A 430 29.46 22.53 -24.45
C LYS A 430 28.12 21.88 -24.70
N VAL A 431 27.07 22.65 -25.02
CA VAL A 431 25.66 22.20 -25.07
C VAL A 431 25.43 21.01 -26.01
N ARG A 432 26.23 20.87 -27.08
CA ARG A 432 26.13 19.71 -28.00
C ARG A 432 26.32 18.36 -27.33
N THR A 433 26.99 18.30 -26.18
CA THR A 433 27.16 17.04 -25.39
C THR A 433 25.87 16.53 -24.78
N LEU A 434 24.82 17.37 -24.69
CA LEU A 434 23.50 16.99 -24.17
C LEU A 434 22.60 16.31 -25.20
N VAL A 435 22.96 16.37 -26.50
CA VAL A 435 22.12 15.83 -27.58
C VAL A 435 21.89 14.32 -27.41
N ARG A 436 22.95 13.54 -27.17
CA ARG A 436 22.83 12.09 -26.98
C ARG A 436 21.96 11.70 -25.78
N PRO A 437 22.18 12.28 -24.58
CA PRO A 437 21.29 12.04 -23.43
C PRO A 437 19.83 12.45 -23.69
N ALA A 438 19.61 13.56 -24.40
CA ALA A 438 18.26 14.00 -24.75
C ALA A 438 17.55 13.02 -25.69
N ILE A 439 18.26 12.52 -26.73
CA ILE A 439 17.72 11.48 -27.62
C ILE A 439 17.41 10.21 -26.86
N ALA A 440 18.33 9.74 -25.98
CA ALA A 440 18.10 8.54 -25.18
C ALA A 440 16.90 8.70 -24.22
N ALA A 441 16.78 9.85 -23.58
CA ALA A 441 15.63 10.15 -22.73
C ALA A 441 14.31 10.20 -23.53
N ALA A 442 14.31 10.83 -24.70
CA ALA A 442 13.16 10.88 -25.58
C ALA A 442 12.78 9.48 -26.09
N ALA A 443 13.75 8.66 -26.47
CA ALA A 443 13.51 7.29 -26.93
C ALA A 443 12.85 6.39 -25.86
N LEU A 444 13.15 6.63 -24.58
CA LEU A 444 12.52 5.90 -23.46
C LEU A 444 11.19 6.54 -23.03
N ALA A 445 11.13 7.86 -22.98
CA ALA A 445 9.95 8.57 -22.50
C ALA A 445 8.80 8.57 -23.53
N LEU A 446 9.10 8.73 -24.83
CA LEU A 446 8.08 8.85 -25.86
C LEU A 446 7.15 7.63 -25.94
N PRO A 447 7.63 6.37 -25.98
CA PRO A 447 6.76 5.21 -25.93
C PRO A 447 5.93 5.15 -24.65
N VAL A 448 6.54 5.50 -23.50
CA VAL A 448 5.84 5.53 -22.21
C VAL A 448 4.66 6.49 -22.28
N PHE A 449 4.82 7.71 -22.77
CA PHE A 449 3.75 8.72 -22.78
C PHE A 449 2.75 8.55 -23.92
N LEU A 450 3.16 7.99 -25.08
CA LEU A 450 2.26 7.76 -26.21
C LEU A 450 1.38 6.50 -26.05
N LEU A 451 1.88 5.48 -25.34
CA LEU A 451 1.18 4.21 -25.17
C LEU A 451 0.34 4.14 -23.88
N GLN A 452 0.34 5.20 -23.07
CA GLN A 452 -0.51 5.27 -21.89
C GLN A 452 -1.96 5.54 -22.28
N ALA A 453 -2.85 4.66 -21.81
CA ALA A 453 -4.26 4.98 -21.81
C ALA A 453 -4.56 6.06 -20.75
N PRO A 454 -5.50 6.99 -21.01
CA PRO A 454 -6.02 7.85 -19.94
C PRO A 454 -6.48 6.98 -18.78
N LEU A 455 -6.12 7.37 -17.55
CA LEU A 455 -6.74 6.77 -16.37
C LEU A 455 -8.15 7.32 -16.28
N ASP A 456 -9.13 6.44 -16.17
CA ASP A 456 -10.49 6.81 -15.80
C ASP A 456 -10.50 7.09 -14.30
N ILE A 457 -10.16 8.34 -13.94
CA ILE A 457 -10.12 8.77 -12.54
C ILE A 457 -11.55 9.09 -12.14
N ARG A 458 -12.09 8.29 -11.25
CA ARG A 458 -13.42 8.45 -10.68
C ARG A 458 -13.31 8.38 -9.17
N TYR A 459 -14.13 9.14 -8.49
CA TYR A 459 -14.11 9.28 -7.03
C TYR A 459 -15.24 8.54 -6.34
N GLU A 460 -15.87 7.56 -7.00
CA GLU A 460 -17.00 6.81 -6.43
C GLU A 460 -16.65 6.12 -5.10
N LEU A 461 -15.42 5.61 -4.97
CA LEU A 461 -14.97 4.94 -3.75
C LEU A 461 -14.68 5.93 -2.62
N GLU A 462 -14.14 7.10 -2.94
CA GLU A 462 -13.89 8.18 -1.99
C GLU A 462 -15.18 8.73 -1.44
N TYR A 463 -16.16 9.00 -2.31
CA TYR A 463 -17.50 9.43 -1.89
C TYR A 463 -18.20 8.35 -1.06
N LEU A 464 -18.11 7.07 -1.46
CA LEU A 464 -18.66 5.95 -0.70
C LEU A 464 -18.10 5.91 0.73
N LYS A 465 -16.80 6.14 0.89
CA LYS A 465 -16.13 6.14 2.20
C LYS A 465 -16.53 7.33 3.05
N LEU A 466 -16.63 8.52 2.47
CA LEU A 466 -17.13 9.69 3.19
C LEU A 466 -18.55 9.44 3.68
N GLY A 467 -19.41 8.91 2.81
CA GLY A 467 -20.75 8.50 3.19
C GLY A 467 -20.77 7.53 4.36
N GLN A 468 -19.90 6.52 4.34
CA GLN A 468 -19.80 5.55 5.43
C GLN A 468 -19.33 6.19 6.75
N ILE A 469 -18.36 7.11 6.72
CA ILE A 469 -17.91 7.83 7.92
C ILE A 469 -19.06 8.62 8.56
N HIS A 470 -19.79 9.37 7.76
CA HIS A 470 -20.93 10.14 8.26
C HIS A 470 -22.07 9.23 8.74
N PHE A 471 -22.27 8.11 8.07
CA PHE A 471 -23.25 7.10 8.48
C PHE A 471 -22.92 6.50 9.85
N ASP A 472 -21.66 6.11 10.06
CA ASP A 472 -21.17 5.54 11.33
C ASP A 472 -21.20 6.58 12.47
N ALA A 473 -21.06 7.87 12.13
CA ALA A 473 -21.22 8.98 13.07
C ALA A 473 -22.69 9.32 13.39
N GLY A 474 -23.65 8.68 12.70
CA GLY A 474 -25.09 8.95 12.85
C GLY A 474 -25.58 10.18 12.07
N ASP A 475 -24.73 10.79 11.25
CA ASP A 475 -25.10 11.92 10.37
C ASP A 475 -25.62 11.39 9.03
N TYR A 476 -26.82 10.81 9.09
CA TYR A 476 -27.42 10.10 7.95
C TYR A 476 -27.77 11.04 6.79
N ALA A 477 -28.01 12.32 7.07
CA ALA A 477 -28.31 13.31 6.01
C ALA A 477 -27.06 13.58 5.16
N GLU A 478 -25.93 13.87 5.81
CA GLU A 478 -24.67 14.08 5.10
C GLU A 478 -24.18 12.78 4.45
N ALA A 479 -24.36 11.64 5.12
CA ALA A 479 -24.06 10.32 4.53
C ALA A 479 -24.80 10.10 3.21
N GLY A 480 -26.10 10.43 3.18
CA GLY A 480 -26.94 10.34 1.98
C GLY A 480 -26.38 11.15 0.82
N LEU A 481 -25.97 12.41 1.07
CA LEU A 481 -25.38 13.27 0.04
C LEU A 481 -24.09 12.71 -0.55
N TRP A 482 -23.24 12.11 0.28
CA TRP A 482 -22.00 11.49 -0.19
C TRP A 482 -22.25 10.20 -0.97
N PHE A 483 -23.21 9.38 -0.54
CA PHE A 483 -23.59 8.17 -1.29
C PHE A 483 -24.25 8.52 -2.62
N GLU A 484 -25.06 9.58 -2.69
CA GLU A 484 -25.63 10.08 -3.94
C GLU A 484 -24.54 10.51 -4.92
N ARG A 485 -23.54 11.27 -4.47
CA ARG A 485 -22.36 11.62 -5.30
C ARG A 485 -21.61 10.40 -5.78
N SER A 486 -21.46 9.35 -4.94
CA SER A 486 -20.84 8.08 -5.33
C SER A 486 -21.60 7.41 -6.48
N VAL A 487 -22.93 7.38 -6.39
CA VAL A 487 -23.83 6.82 -7.42
C VAL A 487 -23.78 7.65 -8.70
N ASP A 488 -23.76 8.98 -8.60
CA ASP A 488 -23.67 9.88 -9.75
C ASP A 488 -22.34 9.73 -10.50
N GLU A 489 -21.24 9.53 -9.78
CA GLU A 489 -19.91 9.28 -10.36
C GLU A 489 -19.86 7.92 -11.07
N ARG A 490 -20.38 6.91 -10.40
CA ARG A 490 -20.53 5.55 -10.92
C ARG A 490 -21.64 4.81 -10.20
N GLU A 491 -22.60 4.34 -10.96
CA GLU A 491 -23.65 3.50 -10.42
C GLU A 491 -23.09 2.11 -10.05
N THR A 492 -23.10 1.80 -8.76
CA THR A 492 -22.62 0.53 -8.19
C THR A 492 -23.67 -0.03 -7.22
N VAL A 493 -23.63 -1.36 -7.01
CA VAL A 493 -24.48 -2.05 -6.03
C VAL A 493 -24.28 -1.45 -4.64
N ASP A 494 -23.03 -1.28 -4.23
CA ASP A 494 -22.69 -0.75 -2.90
C ASP A 494 -23.12 0.71 -2.73
N GLY A 495 -22.94 1.54 -3.77
CA GLY A 495 -23.39 2.95 -3.76
C GLY A 495 -24.89 3.05 -3.55
N ARG A 496 -25.67 2.32 -4.36
CA ARG A 496 -27.14 2.27 -4.27
C ARG A 496 -27.62 1.70 -2.93
N MET A 497 -27.03 0.60 -2.47
CA MET A 497 -27.36 -0.05 -1.21
C MET A 497 -27.09 0.87 -0.01
N ASN A 498 -25.95 1.54 0.02
CA ASN A 498 -25.60 2.43 1.13
C ASN A 498 -26.42 3.73 1.10
N LEU A 499 -26.77 4.24 -0.08
CA LEU A 499 -27.74 5.34 -0.21
C LEU A 499 -29.11 4.92 0.35
N ALA A 500 -29.57 3.70 0.03
CA ALA A 500 -30.80 3.16 0.58
C ALA A 500 -30.75 3.03 2.11
N ASN A 501 -29.60 2.56 2.67
CA ASN A 501 -29.40 2.49 4.12
C ASN A 501 -29.51 3.87 4.78
N ALA A 502 -28.87 4.89 4.18
CA ALA A 502 -28.88 6.26 4.69
C ALA A 502 -30.29 6.86 4.62
N LEU A 503 -31.03 6.65 3.54
CA LEU A 503 -32.41 7.08 3.39
C LEU A 503 -33.34 6.40 4.39
N ALA A 504 -33.15 5.10 4.62
CA ALA A 504 -33.91 4.34 5.62
C ALA A 504 -33.67 4.87 7.04
N ALA A 505 -32.42 5.20 7.37
CA ALA A 505 -32.06 5.79 8.66
C ALA A 505 -32.63 7.22 8.85
N GLN A 506 -32.91 7.94 7.76
CA GLN A 506 -33.62 9.24 7.74
C GLN A 506 -35.13 9.08 7.73
N GLU A 507 -35.67 7.86 7.85
CA GLU A 507 -37.09 7.53 7.75
C GLU A 507 -37.70 7.76 6.34
N ASN A 508 -36.91 7.99 5.31
CA ASN A 508 -37.31 8.15 3.92
C ASN A 508 -37.54 6.78 3.25
N MET A 509 -38.52 6.02 3.77
CA MET A 509 -38.73 4.61 3.42
C MET A 509 -39.08 4.38 1.95
N HIS A 510 -39.76 5.32 1.30
CA HIS A 510 -40.16 5.19 -0.10
C HIS A 510 -38.93 5.25 -1.02
N GLU A 511 -38.10 6.24 -0.84
CA GLU A 511 -36.87 6.45 -1.58
C GLU A 511 -35.88 5.28 -1.32
N ALA A 512 -35.76 4.84 -0.06
CA ALA A 512 -34.92 3.68 0.29
C ALA A 512 -35.33 2.41 -0.48
N VAL A 513 -36.65 2.14 -0.63
CA VAL A 513 -37.14 1.01 -1.44
C VAL A 513 -36.74 1.16 -2.91
N VAL A 514 -36.76 2.37 -3.48
CA VAL A 514 -36.34 2.62 -4.86
C VAL A 514 -34.87 2.29 -5.04
N GLU A 515 -34.03 2.77 -4.13
CA GLU A 515 -32.59 2.54 -4.21
C GLU A 515 -32.18 1.06 -3.99
N TYR A 516 -32.81 0.34 -3.04
CA TYR A 516 -32.60 -1.11 -2.91
C TYR A 516 -32.97 -1.88 -4.18
N ARG A 517 -34.08 -1.49 -4.83
CA ARG A 517 -34.47 -2.11 -6.10
C ARG A 517 -33.49 -1.79 -7.21
N ALA A 518 -32.95 -0.56 -7.26
CA ALA A 518 -31.92 -0.18 -8.22
C ALA A 518 -30.63 -0.99 -7.98
N ALA A 519 -30.20 -1.15 -6.73
CA ALA A 519 -29.06 -2.02 -6.39
C ALA A 519 -29.28 -3.47 -6.84
N LEU A 520 -30.45 -4.03 -6.60
CA LEU A 520 -30.81 -5.39 -7.03
C LEU A 520 -31.03 -5.53 -8.54
N ALA A 521 -31.27 -4.45 -9.26
CA ALA A 521 -31.31 -4.45 -10.72
C ALA A 521 -29.90 -4.53 -11.31
N LEU A 522 -28.89 -3.98 -10.62
CA LEU A 522 -27.48 -4.09 -10.99
C LEU A 522 -26.94 -5.50 -10.69
N ASP A 523 -27.23 -6.02 -9.49
CA ASP A 523 -26.91 -7.40 -9.11
C ASP A 523 -28.03 -8.02 -8.26
N SER A 524 -28.84 -8.85 -8.89
CA SER A 524 -29.93 -9.57 -8.24
C SER A 524 -29.48 -10.67 -7.27
N THR A 525 -28.19 -11.02 -7.26
CA THR A 525 -27.60 -12.06 -6.41
C THR A 525 -26.89 -11.49 -5.15
N SER A 526 -26.86 -10.16 -4.98
CA SER A 526 -26.25 -9.50 -3.83
C SER A 526 -26.98 -9.87 -2.53
N ALA A 527 -26.42 -10.81 -1.80
CA ALA A 527 -26.98 -11.30 -0.54
C ALA A 527 -27.07 -10.18 0.53
N LEU A 528 -26.09 -9.29 0.57
CA LEU A 528 -26.06 -8.17 1.51
C LEU A 528 -27.17 -7.15 1.22
N THR A 529 -27.42 -6.86 -0.05
CA THR A 529 -28.52 -5.98 -0.46
C THR A 529 -29.87 -6.59 -0.07
N TRP A 530 -30.09 -7.87 -0.34
CA TRP A 530 -31.31 -8.56 0.11
C TRP A 530 -31.47 -8.54 1.62
N PHE A 531 -30.39 -8.75 2.38
CA PHE A 531 -30.40 -8.71 3.83
C PHE A 531 -30.81 -7.32 4.36
N ASN A 532 -30.16 -6.25 3.88
CA ASN A 532 -30.48 -4.89 4.29
C ASN A 532 -31.89 -4.45 3.86
N PHE A 533 -32.34 -4.88 2.68
CA PHE A 533 -33.71 -4.67 2.25
C PHE A 533 -34.73 -5.36 3.15
N GLY A 534 -34.40 -6.56 3.66
CA GLY A 534 -35.19 -7.25 4.68
C GLY A 534 -35.26 -6.48 6.00
N ASN A 535 -34.15 -5.87 6.42
CA ASN A 535 -34.12 -5.01 7.62
C ASN A 535 -35.03 -3.79 7.44
N LEU A 536 -35.04 -3.14 6.26
CA LEU A 536 -35.99 -2.05 5.97
C LEU A 536 -37.43 -2.51 6.10
N TRP A 537 -37.80 -3.69 5.57
CA TRP A 537 -39.16 -4.19 5.67
C TRP A 537 -39.57 -4.49 7.12
N MET A 538 -38.62 -4.87 7.97
CA MET A 538 -38.89 -5.02 9.41
C MET A 538 -39.13 -3.67 10.10
N GLN A 539 -38.39 -2.63 9.77
CA GLN A 539 -38.61 -1.27 10.30
C GLN A 539 -40.03 -0.76 10.01
N VAL A 540 -40.58 -1.11 8.85
CA VAL A 540 -41.98 -0.76 8.49
C VAL A 540 -43.01 -1.84 8.88
N ASN A 541 -42.64 -2.76 9.78
CA ASN A 541 -43.47 -3.85 10.28
C ASN A 541 -44.06 -4.78 9.19
N ASN A 542 -43.33 -4.95 8.07
CA ASN A 542 -43.77 -5.85 6.99
C ASN A 542 -43.00 -7.18 7.07
N ALA A 543 -43.34 -7.98 8.08
CA ALA A 543 -42.70 -9.28 8.35
C ALA A 543 -42.73 -10.25 7.14
N PRO A 544 -43.78 -10.36 6.31
CA PRO A 544 -43.77 -11.24 5.14
C PRO A 544 -42.71 -10.86 4.11
N ARG A 545 -42.52 -9.55 3.84
CA ARG A 545 -41.48 -9.09 2.91
C ARG A 545 -40.09 -9.25 3.48
N ALA A 546 -39.90 -8.96 4.78
CA ALA A 546 -38.63 -9.19 5.46
C ALA A 546 -38.21 -10.66 5.39
N HIS A 547 -39.14 -11.60 5.68
CA HIS A 547 -38.91 -13.02 5.55
C HIS A 547 -38.44 -13.39 4.12
N ALA A 548 -39.16 -12.92 3.10
CA ALA A 548 -38.78 -13.21 1.70
C ALA A 548 -37.39 -12.68 1.34
N CYS A 549 -37.03 -11.46 1.78
CA CYS A 549 -35.74 -10.87 1.50
C CYS A 549 -34.60 -11.62 2.22
N TRP A 550 -34.75 -11.97 3.52
CA TRP A 550 -33.73 -12.71 4.25
C TRP A 550 -33.59 -14.14 3.73
N THR A 551 -34.66 -14.77 3.27
CA THR A 551 -34.60 -16.08 2.59
C THR A 551 -33.75 -15.97 1.32
N ARG A 552 -33.98 -14.95 0.50
CA ARG A 552 -33.14 -14.68 -0.69
C ARG A 552 -31.69 -14.42 -0.34
N ALA A 553 -31.43 -13.64 0.71
CA ALA A 553 -30.07 -13.40 1.19
C ALA A 553 -29.34 -14.71 1.52
N ILE A 554 -30.01 -15.63 2.22
CA ILE A 554 -29.46 -16.95 2.57
C ILE A 554 -29.32 -17.86 1.33
N GLU A 555 -30.24 -17.78 0.37
CA GLU A 555 -30.12 -18.53 -0.89
C GLU A 555 -28.84 -18.17 -1.65
N TYR A 556 -28.49 -16.87 -1.68
CA TYR A 556 -27.27 -16.39 -2.37
C TYR A 556 -26.01 -16.50 -1.51
N ASN A 557 -26.12 -16.34 -0.19
CA ASN A 557 -25.02 -16.55 0.75
C ASN A 557 -25.50 -17.34 1.98
N PRO A 558 -25.36 -18.70 1.95
CA PRO A 558 -25.76 -19.58 3.05
C PRO A 558 -24.98 -19.37 4.36
N ASP A 559 -23.90 -18.59 4.31
CA ASP A 559 -23.04 -18.32 5.46
C ASP A 559 -23.25 -16.90 6.03
N LEU A 560 -24.30 -16.19 5.59
CA LEU A 560 -24.64 -14.87 6.09
C LEU A 560 -25.29 -14.97 7.48
N ALA A 561 -24.46 -15.06 8.53
CA ALA A 561 -24.89 -15.25 9.92
C ALA A 561 -26.00 -14.26 10.38
N PRO A 562 -25.91 -12.93 10.11
CA PRO A 562 -26.96 -12.00 10.50
C PRO A 562 -28.33 -12.31 9.88
N ALA A 563 -28.38 -12.84 8.65
CA ALA A 563 -29.63 -13.20 8.01
C ALA A 563 -30.27 -14.42 8.69
N HIS A 564 -29.47 -15.42 9.05
CA HIS A 564 -29.94 -16.56 9.86
C HIS A 564 -30.48 -16.12 11.22
N ARG A 565 -29.77 -15.23 11.92
CA ARG A 565 -30.24 -14.67 13.20
C ARG A 565 -31.60 -13.98 13.04
N ASN A 566 -31.72 -13.04 12.11
CA ASN A 566 -32.93 -12.24 11.95
C ASN A 566 -34.13 -13.11 11.52
N LEU A 567 -33.89 -14.06 10.59
CA LEU A 567 -34.92 -15.00 10.16
C LEU A 567 -35.33 -15.95 11.28
N GLY A 568 -34.38 -16.46 12.07
CA GLY A 568 -34.67 -17.28 13.26
C GLY A 568 -35.53 -16.55 14.29
N ILE A 569 -35.21 -15.28 14.60
CA ILE A 569 -36.00 -14.43 15.50
C ILE A 569 -37.43 -14.25 14.95
N LEU A 570 -37.55 -13.93 13.66
CA LEU A 570 -38.86 -13.73 13.02
C LEU A 570 -39.72 -15.00 13.09
N LEU A 571 -39.14 -16.16 12.79
CA LEU A 571 -39.82 -17.45 12.83
C LEU A 571 -40.20 -17.86 14.26
N MET A 572 -39.37 -17.56 15.24
CA MET A 572 -39.68 -17.79 16.65
C MET A 572 -40.90 -16.99 17.11
N HIS A 573 -40.97 -15.70 16.73
CA HIS A 573 -42.17 -14.87 17.00
C HIS A 573 -43.42 -15.33 16.24
N ALA A 574 -43.25 -16.01 15.11
CA ALA A 574 -44.34 -16.63 14.36
C ALA A 574 -44.69 -18.04 14.88
N GLU A 575 -44.12 -18.47 16.02
CA GLU A 575 -44.29 -19.81 16.63
C GLU A 575 -43.83 -20.96 15.72
N ARG A 576 -43.05 -20.69 14.67
CA ARG A 576 -42.47 -21.69 13.76
C ARG A 576 -41.16 -22.22 14.31
N TYR A 577 -41.24 -22.80 15.52
CA TYR A 577 -40.07 -23.17 16.34
C TYR A 577 -39.10 -24.12 15.66
N ALA A 578 -39.59 -25.11 14.89
CA ALA A 578 -38.72 -26.08 14.21
C ALA A 578 -37.84 -25.45 13.11
N GLU A 579 -38.31 -24.38 12.46
CA GLU A 579 -37.58 -23.66 11.45
C GLU A 579 -36.65 -22.63 12.09
N ALA A 580 -37.12 -21.94 13.14
CA ALA A 580 -36.31 -21.04 13.93
C ALA A 580 -35.05 -21.74 14.50
N GLU A 581 -35.22 -22.94 15.05
CA GLU A 581 -34.13 -23.75 15.60
C GLU A 581 -33.02 -24.01 14.56
N LYS A 582 -33.36 -24.40 13.34
CA LYS A 582 -32.38 -24.61 12.24
C LYS A 582 -31.56 -23.36 11.93
N HIS A 583 -32.21 -22.20 11.88
CA HIS A 583 -31.53 -20.95 11.61
C HIS A 583 -30.65 -20.51 12.78
N PHE A 584 -31.08 -20.69 14.01
CA PHE A 584 -30.26 -20.39 15.19
C PHE A 584 -29.05 -21.33 15.30
N GLU A 585 -29.21 -22.62 15.02
CA GLU A 585 -28.08 -23.55 14.97
C GLU A 585 -27.07 -23.12 13.92
N ARG A 586 -27.53 -22.75 12.70
CA ARG A 586 -26.63 -22.27 11.65
C ARG A 586 -25.94 -20.97 12.03
N PHE A 587 -26.64 -20.03 12.65
CA PHE A 587 -26.02 -18.81 13.18
C PHE A 587 -24.91 -19.15 14.19
N LEU A 588 -25.17 -20.07 15.13
CA LEU A 588 -24.19 -20.46 16.15
C LEU A 588 -22.98 -21.23 15.57
N GLU A 589 -23.11 -21.88 14.44
CA GLU A 589 -21.98 -22.48 13.72
C GLU A 589 -21.08 -21.40 13.09
N LEU A 590 -21.67 -20.32 12.57
CA LEU A 590 -21.00 -19.27 11.83
C LEU A 590 -20.42 -18.17 12.74
N GLU A 591 -21.16 -17.79 13.81
CA GLU A 591 -20.79 -16.69 14.69
C GLU A 591 -19.81 -17.16 15.78
N ARG A 592 -18.69 -16.44 15.91
CA ARG A 592 -17.64 -16.73 16.92
C ARG A 592 -17.67 -15.79 18.12
N ASN A 593 -18.35 -14.63 18.01
CA ASN A 593 -18.42 -13.67 19.11
C ASN A 593 -19.30 -14.19 20.25
N PRO A 594 -18.75 -14.40 21.48
CA PRO A 594 -19.49 -14.97 22.59
C PRO A 594 -20.70 -14.14 23.03
N GLU A 595 -20.64 -12.81 22.90
CA GLU A 595 -21.74 -11.94 23.29
C GLU A 595 -22.93 -12.08 22.36
N GLN A 596 -22.69 -12.14 21.05
CA GLN A 596 -23.74 -12.33 20.06
C GLN A 596 -24.36 -13.73 20.14
N ARG A 597 -23.56 -14.74 20.48
CA ARG A 597 -24.01 -16.13 20.65
C ARG A 597 -24.95 -16.29 21.83
N ARG A 598 -24.63 -15.68 23.00
CA ARG A 598 -25.34 -15.88 24.26
C ARG A 598 -26.85 -15.60 24.14
N GLY A 599 -27.26 -14.53 23.44
CA GLY A 599 -28.67 -14.23 23.25
C GLY A 599 -29.41 -15.32 22.47
N ILE A 600 -28.80 -15.81 21.39
CA ILE A 600 -29.39 -16.85 20.53
C ILE A 600 -29.37 -18.23 21.22
N GLU A 601 -28.36 -18.52 22.04
CA GLU A 601 -28.31 -19.75 22.86
C GLU A 601 -29.46 -19.81 23.85
N MET A 602 -29.81 -18.67 24.48
CA MET A 602 -30.99 -18.58 25.37
C MET A 602 -32.31 -18.75 24.63
N ASP A 603 -32.44 -18.13 23.45
CA ASP A 603 -33.66 -18.26 22.64
C ASP A 603 -33.83 -19.69 22.13
N LEU A 604 -32.74 -20.36 21.74
CA LEU A 604 -32.73 -21.76 21.34
C LEU A 604 -33.16 -22.68 22.48
N GLN A 605 -32.65 -22.44 23.72
CA GLN A 605 -33.06 -23.18 24.88
C GLN A 605 -34.56 -23.01 25.18
N ARG A 606 -35.07 -21.75 25.09
CA ARG A 606 -36.50 -21.48 25.28
C ARG A 606 -37.36 -22.24 24.26
N ILE A 607 -36.97 -22.28 22.99
CA ILE A 607 -37.67 -23.06 21.96
C ILE A 607 -37.72 -24.54 22.35
N ARG A 608 -36.61 -25.11 22.81
CA ARG A 608 -36.52 -26.54 23.20
C ARG A 608 -37.32 -26.87 24.45
N GLU A 609 -37.49 -25.94 25.38
CA GLU A 609 -38.34 -26.11 26.57
C GLU A 609 -39.83 -25.97 26.26
N THR A 610 -40.19 -25.26 25.18
CA THR A 610 -41.58 -25.02 24.78
C THR A 610 -42.12 -26.13 23.87
N ARG A 611 -41.26 -26.90 23.25
CA ARG A 611 -41.60 -28.08 22.40
C ARG A 611 -41.64 -29.34 23.19
#